data_b056e5bb21b54957d624ab76472032a2
#
_entry.id   b056e5bb21b54957d624ab76472032a2
#
_cell.length_a   1.000
_cell.length_b   1.000
_cell.length_c   1.000
_cell.angle_alpha   90.00
_cell.angle_beta   90.00
_cell.angle_gamma   90.00
#
_symmetry.space_group_name_H-M   'P 1'
#
loop_
_entity.id
_entity.type
_entity.pdbx_description
1 polymer ?
#
loop_
_entity_poly.entity_id
_entity_poly.type
_entity_poly.pdbx_seq_one_letter_code
_entity_poly.pdbx_strand_id
1 'polypeptide(L)' 'MISTLTDSKGDLLSVSDKVKDEEGFTWWVLSMFPEINSVVGITTNEERFDRKAFRPDELTICDS' A
#
# COMPACT_ATOMS: atom_id res chain seq x y z
N MET A 1 -2.09 -13.17 16.98
CA MET A 1 -1.93 -11.74 16.59
C MET A 1 -1.48 -11.66 15.15
N ILE A 2 -2.24 -10.96 14.32
CA ILE A 2 -1.88 -10.78 12.92
C ILE A 2 -0.93 -9.59 12.83
N SER A 3 0.29 -9.85 12.39
CA SER A 3 1.30 -8.80 12.22
C SER A 3 1.60 -8.50 10.75
N THR A 4 0.86 -9.13 9.85
CA THR A 4 1.08 -8.99 8.41
C THR A 4 -0.21 -8.64 7.70
N LEU A 5 -0.07 -7.93 6.58
CA LEU A 5 -1.17 -7.61 5.69
C LEU A 5 -0.84 -8.11 4.30
N THR A 6 -1.88 -8.47 3.56
CA THR A 6 -1.75 -8.93 2.19
C THR A 6 -2.51 -8.01 1.25
N ASP A 7 -2.08 -7.94 0.01
CA ASP A 7 -2.75 -7.15 -1.02
C ASP A 7 -4.01 -7.86 -1.53
N SER A 8 -4.61 -7.29 -2.58
CA SER A 8 -5.84 -7.83 -3.17
C SER A 8 -5.68 -9.24 -3.73
N LYS A 9 -4.45 -9.64 -4.05
CA LYS A 9 -4.14 -10.97 -4.60
C LYS A 9 -3.66 -11.95 -3.52
N GLY A 10 -3.57 -11.52 -2.28
CA GLY A 10 -3.05 -12.34 -1.20
C GLY A 10 -1.53 -12.32 -1.05
N ASP A 11 -0.84 -11.45 -1.76
CA ASP A 11 0.61 -11.31 -1.64
C ASP A 11 0.96 -10.45 -0.42
N LEU A 12 2.01 -10.83 0.29
CA LEU A 12 2.42 -10.17 1.51
C LEU A 12 2.93 -8.77 1.24
N LEU A 13 2.34 -7.79 1.92
CA LEU A 13 2.78 -6.40 1.83
C LEU A 13 3.95 -6.14 2.79
N SER A 14 4.85 -5.27 2.36
CA SER A 14 5.97 -4.80 3.16
C SER A 14 6.18 -3.32 2.95
N VAL A 15 6.79 -2.66 3.93
CA VAL A 15 7.16 -1.24 3.80
C VAL A 15 8.09 -1.09 2.60
N SER A 16 7.90 -0.02 1.84
CA SER A 16 8.62 0.30 0.60
C SER A 16 8.20 -0.49 -0.63
N ASP A 17 7.19 -1.36 -0.52
CA ASP A 17 6.67 -2.04 -1.70
C ASP A 17 5.96 -1.04 -2.61
N LYS A 18 6.13 -1.24 -3.91
CA LYS A 18 5.42 -0.47 -4.92
C LYS A 18 4.08 -1.14 -5.19
N VAL A 19 3.02 -0.38 -5.04
CA VAL A 19 1.66 -0.90 -5.19
C VAL A 19 0.83 0.04 -6.06
N LYS A 20 -0.28 -0.48 -6.58
CA LYS A 20 -1.27 0.33 -7.27
C LYS A 20 -2.59 0.27 -6.54
N ASP A 21 -3.32 1.39 -6.55
CA ASP A 21 -4.67 1.43 -6.02
C ASP A 21 -5.69 0.98 -7.09
N GLU A 22 -6.97 1.02 -6.73
CA GLU A 22 -8.05 0.60 -7.63
C GLU A 22 -8.18 1.49 -8.87
N GLU A 23 -7.69 2.71 -8.79
CA GLU A 23 -7.70 3.65 -9.91
C GLU A 23 -6.46 3.52 -10.81
N GLY A 24 -5.52 2.68 -10.42
CA GLY A 24 -4.29 2.46 -11.18
C GLY A 24 -3.15 3.41 -10.84
N PHE A 25 -3.32 4.25 -9.84
CA PHE A 25 -2.23 5.12 -9.39
C PHE A 25 -1.21 4.33 -8.58
N THR A 26 0.05 4.68 -8.76
CA THR A 26 1.16 4.02 -8.07
C THR A 26 1.45 4.68 -6.74
N TRP A 27 1.63 3.84 -5.72
CA TRP A 27 1.96 4.26 -4.37
C TRP A 27 3.09 3.41 -3.83
N TRP A 28 3.81 3.92 -2.86
CA TRP A 28 4.80 3.15 -2.11
C TRP A 28 4.30 3.01 -0.68
N VAL A 29 4.43 1.83 -0.13
CA VAL A 29 4.00 1.57 1.25
C VAL A 29 4.94 2.29 2.21
N LEU A 30 4.40 3.24 2.96
CA LEU A 30 5.14 3.99 3.96
C LEU A 30 5.05 3.33 5.34
N SER A 31 3.86 2.91 5.72
CA SER A 31 3.59 2.30 7.02
C SER A 31 2.44 1.32 6.90
N MET A 32 2.42 0.34 7.80
CA MET A 32 1.34 -0.62 7.87
C MET A 32 0.83 -0.70 9.31
N PHE A 33 -0.49 -0.81 9.45
CA PHE A 33 -1.16 -0.88 10.73
C PHE A 33 -2.09 -2.09 10.75
N PRO A 34 -1.55 -3.31 10.99
CA PRO A 34 -2.36 -4.54 10.95
C PRO A 34 -3.52 -4.53 11.94
N GLU A 35 -3.36 -3.85 13.06
CA GLU A 35 -4.37 -3.80 14.12
C GLU A 35 -5.66 -3.15 13.65
N ILE A 36 -5.60 -2.23 12.71
CA ILE A 36 -6.75 -1.54 12.15
C ILE A 36 -6.94 -1.85 10.67
N ASN A 37 -6.20 -2.83 10.17
CA ASN A 37 -6.28 -3.27 8.77
C ASN A 37 -6.07 -2.11 7.80
N SER A 38 -5.04 -1.32 8.04
CA SER A 38 -4.77 -0.11 7.27
C SER A 38 -3.32 -0.07 6.78
N VAL A 39 -3.14 0.49 5.59
CA VAL A 39 -1.83 0.72 4.97
C VAL A 39 -1.78 2.19 4.57
N VAL A 40 -0.68 2.85 4.93
CA VAL A 40 -0.46 4.22 4.48
C VAL A 40 0.50 4.19 3.30
N GLY A 41 0.02 4.66 2.15
CA GLY A 41 0.83 4.79 0.96
C GLY A 41 1.24 6.24 0.74
N ILE A 42 2.38 6.41 0.10
CA ILE A 42 2.86 7.72 -0.32
C ILE A 42 3.11 7.69 -1.81
N THR A 43 2.72 8.74 -2.50
CA THR A 43 3.05 8.91 -3.89
C THR A 43 4.10 10.00 -4.02
N THR A 44 5.14 9.71 -4.79
CA THR A 44 6.15 10.71 -5.11
C THR A 44 5.94 11.10 -6.56
N ASN A 45 5.22 12.15 -6.77
CA ASN A 45 5.22 12.82 -8.05
C ASN A 45 6.24 13.96 -7.94
N GLU A 46 6.86 14.35 -9.02
CA GLU A 46 7.91 15.38 -9.02
C GLU A 46 7.52 16.67 -8.29
N GLU A 47 6.23 16.90 -8.13
CA GLU A 47 5.68 18.12 -7.53
C GLU A 47 4.92 17.90 -6.23
N ARG A 48 4.68 16.65 -5.81
CA ARG A 48 3.81 16.36 -4.67
C ARG A 48 4.21 15.13 -3.89
N PHE A 49 4.09 15.25 -2.58
CA PHE A 49 4.08 14.11 -1.65
C PHE A 49 2.66 14.01 -1.09
N ASP A 50 1.89 13.10 -1.61
CA ASP A 50 0.58 12.81 -1.07
C ASP A 50 0.63 11.52 -0.26
N ARG A 51 0.01 11.54 0.91
CA ARG A 51 -0.16 10.35 1.75
C ARG A 51 -1.62 10.01 1.79
N LYS A 52 -1.92 8.72 1.74
CA LYS A 52 -3.29 8.26 1.82
C LYS A 52 -3.34 6.93 2.53
N ALA A 53 -4.36 6.74 3.36
CA ALA A 53 -4.61 5.46 4.00
C ALA A 53 -5.47 4.60 3.10
N PHE A 54 -5.10 3.33 3.00
CA PHE A 54 -5.82 2.34 2.20
C PHE A 54 -6.11 1.11 3.04
N ARG A 55 -7.11 0.34 2.64
CA ARG A 55 -7.20 -1.03 3.09
C ARG A 55 -6.25 -1.89 2.25
N PRO A 56 -5.67 -2.95 2.82
CA PRO A 56 -4.75 -3.79 2.04
C PRO A 56 -5.38 -4.39 0.78
N ASP A 57 -6.69 -4.70 0.83
CA ASP A 57 -7.41 -5.26 -0.30
C ASP A 57 -7.65 -4.26 -1.44
N GLU A 58 -7.44 -2.97 -1.20
CA GLU A 58 -7.51 -1.94 -2.23
C GLU A 58 -6.22 -1.81 -3.03
N LEU A 59 -5.16 -2.46 -2.58
CA LEU A 59 -3.83 -2.34 -3.19
C LEU A 59 -3.43 -3.63 -3.87
N THR A 60 -2.63 -3.49 -4.91
CA THR A 60 -2.03 -4.62 -5.63
C THR A 60 -0.55 -4.35 -5.80
N ILE A 61 0.28 -5.31 -5.38
CA ILE A 61 1.74 -5.18 -5.54
C ILE A 61 2.07 -5.15 -7.02
N CYS A 62 2.89 -4.18 -7.41
CA CYS A 62 3.39 -4.08 -8.77
C CYS A 62 4.67 -4.88 -8.89
N ASP A 63 4.66 -5.85 -9.78
CA ASP A 63 5.89 -6.50 -10.20
C ASP A 63 6.55 -5.60 -11.23
N SER A 64 7.68 -5.12 -10.89
CA SER A 64 8.45 -4.31 -11.82
C SER A 64 9.21 -5.18 -12.80
#